data_b3047ece980fa195b62b64b7b63d3683
#
_entry.id   b3047ece980fa195b62b64b7b63d3683
#
_cell.length_a   1.000
_cell.length_b   1.000
_cell.length_c   1.000
_cell.angle_alpha   90.00
_cell.angle_beta   90.00
_cell.angle_gamma   90.00
#
_symmetry.space_group_name_H-M   'P 1'
#
loop_
_entity.id
_entity.type
_entity.pdbx_description
1 polymer ?
#
loop_
_entity_poly.entity_id
_entity_poly.type
_entity_poly.pdbx_seq_one_letter_code
_entity_poly.pdbx_strand_id
1 'polypeptide(L)'
;MKATIERSTLLRCLSHVQSVVERRNTIPILSNVLIEASAGGAVKIMATDLDLQVIETLGAVSVEQPGAITVSAHLLFDIARKLPEGSQVSLDAAENRMIVKAGRSRFTLPTLPRDDFPVIAEGELPTSFEIPAATLAQMIDRTRFAISTEETRYYLNGIFLHVTEDDLKAAATDGHRLARFTIKRPDGAEGMPDVIVPRKCVAELRKLLEEALDTNVLVDLSASKIRFTLGGEHGVVLTSKLIDGTFPDYTRVIPTGNDKLLKVDPRSFFEGVDRVATIATEKTRAVKMALDQDRVTLSVTSPDNGTAAEEVPADYSSEGFEIGFNANYLKDILGQIDGDSVELHLADAGAPTLIRQDEKSPALYVLMPMRV
;
A
#
# COMPACT_ATOMS: atom_id res chain seq x y z
N MET A 1 4.16 -14.48 32.92
CA MET A 1 3.09 -13.63 32.33
C MET A 1 1.80 -14.42 32.28
N LYS A 2 0.68 -13.83 32.75
CA LYS A 2 -0.64 -14.47 32.60
C LYS A 2 -1.69 -13.42 32.25
N ALA A 3 -2.37 -13.59 31.13
CA ALA A 3 -3.39 -12.67 30.64
C ALA A 3 -4.54 -13.44 29.95
N THR A 4 -5.74 -12.88 30.00
CA THR A 4 -6.92 -13.41 29.32
C THR A 4 -7.49 -12.35 28.39
N ILE A 5 -7.68 -12.73 27.13
CA ILE A 5 -8.11 -11.86 26.04
C ILE A 5 -9.28 -12.53 25.32
N GLU A 6 -10.28 -11.77 24.93
CA GLU A 6 -11.37 -12.27 24.10
C GLU A 6 -10.82 -12.66 22.72
N ARG A 7 -11.28 -13.81 22.20
CA ARG A 7 -10.76 -14.44 20.95
C ARG A 7 -10.81 -13.51 19.75
N SER A 8 -11.89 -12.75 19.53
CA SER A 8 -12.01 -11.86 18.37
C SER A 8 -11.02 -10.72 18.45
N THR A 9 -10.81 -10.15 19.63
CA THR A 9 -9.82 -9.10 19.90
C THR A 9 -8.40 -9.60 19.65
N LEU A 10 -8.06 -10.79 20.17
CA LEU A 10 -6.75 -11.39 19.92
C LEU A 10 -6.54 -11.70 18.44
N LEU A 11 -7.53 -12.27 17.77
CA LEU A 11 -7.43 -12.62 16.35
C LEU A 11 -7.25 -11.40 15.46
N ARG A 12 -8.01 -10.32 15.71
CA ARG A 12 -7.88 -9.06 14.98
C ARG A 12 -6.46 -8.51 15.13
N CYS A 13 -5.97 -8.37 16.35
CA CYS A 13 -4.61 -7.90 16.60
C CYS A 13 -3.57 -8.79 15.90
N LEU A 14 -3.69 -10.11 16.02
CA LEU A 14 -2.77 -11.03 15.35
C LEU A 14 -2.86 -10.92 13.82
N SER A 15 -4.01 -10.58 13.25
CA SER A 15 -4.14 -10.36 11.80
C SER A 15 -3.33 -9.14 11.33
N HIS A 16 -3.25 -8.08 12.14
CA HIS A 16 -2.46 -6.89 11.86
C HIS A 16 -0.94 -7.17 11.96
N VAL A 17 -0.52 -7.80 13.05
CA VAL A 17 0.92 -7.93 13.34
C VAL A 17 1.59 -9.08 12.58
N GLN A 18 0.88 -10.20 12.34
CA GLN A 18 1.47 -11.38 11.70
C GLN A 18 1.84 -11.16 10.22
N SER A 19 1.22 -10.19 9.55
CA SER A 19 1.50 -9.89 8.14
C SER A 19 2.89 -9.27 7.92
N VAL A 20 3.46 -8.64 8.95
CA VAL A 20 4.84 -8.14 8.94
C VAL A 20 5.85 -9.28 9.00
N VAL A 21 5.50 -10.39 9.66
CA VAL A 21 6.36 -11.55 9.86
C VAL A 21 6.46 -12.39 8.59
N GLU A 22 7.66 -12.53 8.05
CA GLU A 22 7.90 -13.38 6.89
C GLU A 22 7.78 -14.87 7.24
N ARG A 23 7.14 -15.66 6.37
CA ARG A 23 6.95 -17.10 6.59
C ARG A 23 8.26 -17.90 6.59
N ARG A 24 9.27 -17.39 5.89
CA ARG A 24 10.61 -17.99 5.85
C ARG A 24 11.61 -16.94 6.32
N ASN A 25 12.05 -17.08 7.55
CA ASN A 25 13.04 -16.19 8.14
C ASN A 25 14.27 -16.99 8.58
N THR A 26 15.46 -16.48 8.29
CA THR A 26 16.73 -17.09 8.73
C THR A 26 17.05 -16.78 10.18
N ILE A 27 16.41 -15.74 10.76
CA ILE A 27 16.58 -15.31 12.15
C ILE A 27 15.34 -15.76 12.92
N PRO A 28 15.42 -16.79 13.78
CA PRO A 28 14.25 -17.42 14.39
C PRO A 28 13.34 -16.46 15.17
N ILE A 29 13.91 -15.48 15.90
CA ILE A 29 13.14 -14.53 16.71
C ILE A 29 12.20 -13.65 15.87
N LEU A 30 12.55 -13.36 14.61
CA LEU A 30 11.72 -12.57 13.68
C LEU A 30 10.49 -13.33 13.16
N SER A 31 10.39 -14.64 13.44
CA SER A 31 9.17 -15.43 13.20
C SER A 31 8.17 -15.32 14.35
N ASN A 32 8.55 -14.66 15.45
CA ASN A 32 7.74 -14.52 16.64
C ASN A 32 7.09 -13.13 16.73
N VAL A 33 6.00 -13.05 17.47
CA VAL A 33 5.50 -11.82 18.06
C VAL A 33 5.98 -11.71 19.51
N LEU A 34 6.27 -10.50 19.95
CA LEU A 34 6.46 -10.18 21.36
C LEU A 34 5.11 -9.80 21.96
N ILE A 35 4.74 -10.43 23.07
CA ILE A 35 3.53 -10.14 23.85
C ILE A 35 3.98 -9.60 25.20
N GLU A 36 3.59 -8.39 25.56
CA GLU A 36 3.88 -7.72 26.81
C GLU A 36 2.57 -7.40 27.55
N ALA A 37 2.41 -7.95 28.73
CA ALA A 37 1.27 -7.67 29.60
C ALA A 37 1.72 -6.76 30.75
N SER A 38 1.08 -5.61 30.90
CA SER A 38 1.37 -4.62 31.94
C SER A 38 0.50 -4.80 33.18
N ALA A 39 0.98 -4.34 34.34
CA ALA A 39 0.21 -4.32 35.57
C ALA A 39 -1.05 -3.42 35.48
N GLY A 40 -1.08 -2.48 34.53
CA GLY A 40 -2.23 -1.60 34.27
C GLY A 40 -3.35 -2.23 33.45
N GLY A 41 -3.28 -3.53 33.12
CA GLY A 41 -4.34 -4.23 32.40
C GLY A 41 -4.28 -4.04 30.88
N ALA A 42 -3.17 -3.58 30.31
CA ALA A 42 -2.96 -3.51 28.87
C ALA A 42 -2.04 -4.63 28.40
N VAL A 43 -2.30 -5.14 27.19
CA VAL A 43 -1.42 -6.08 26.48
C VAL A 43 -0.97 -5.45 25.20
N LYS A 44 0.34 -5.40 24.96
CA LYS A 44 0.96 -5.00 23.69
C LYS A 44 1.40 -6.23 22.94
N ILE A 45 1.09 -6.28 21.65
CA ILE A 45 1.58 -7.31 20.74
C ILE A 45 2.38 -6.61 19.65
N MET A 46 3.59 -7.08 19.42
CA MET A 46 4.55 -6.45 18.51
C MET A 46 5.14 -7.47 17.54
N ALA A 47 5.27 -7.07 16.27
CA ALA A 47 6.00 -7.80 15.26
C ALA A 47 6.97 -6.87 14.51
N THR A 48 8.07 -7.42 14.01
CA THR A 48 9.05 -6.67 13.22
C THR A 48 9.81 -7.58 12.26
N ASP A 49 10.28 -6.99 11.16
CA ASP A 49 11.26 -7.58 10.24
C ASP A 49 12.59 -6.83 10.21
N LEU A 50 12.85 -5.96 11.21
CA LEU A 50 13.98 -5.04 11.40
C LEU A 50 13.84 -3.69 10.66
N ASP A 51 13.04 -3.62 9.60
CA ASP A 51 12.81 -2.38 8.83
C ASP A 51 11.41 -1.84 9.04
N LEU A 52 10.47 -2.71 9.37
CA LEU A 52 9.08 -2.42 9.66
C LEU A 52 8.69 -3.02 11.01
N GLN A 53 7.94 -2.27 11.81
CA GLN A 53 7.44 -2.71 13.11
C GLN A 53 5.98 -2.31 13.27
N VAL A 54 5.15 -3.26 13.72
CA VAL A 54 3.76 -3.00 14.13
C VAL A 54 3.63 -3.29 15.59
N ILE A 55 3.01 -2.36 16.32
CA ILE A 55 2.65 -2.51 17.72
C ILE A 55 1.16 -2.26 17.83
N GLU A 56 0.42 -3.20 18.40
CA GLU A 56 -0.98 -2.98 18.76
C GLU A 56 -1.15 -3.09 20.28
N THR A 57 -1.85 -2.13 20.85
CA THR A 57 -2.15 -2.08 22.29
C THR A 57 -3.60 -2.46 22.50
N LEU A 58 -3.82 -3.56 23.22
CA LEU A 58 -5.14 -4.05 23.61
C LEU A 58 -5.50 -3.51 24.99
N GLY A 59 -6.61 -2.76 25.07
CA GLY A 59 -7.22 -2.37 26.32
C GLY A 59 -8.26 -3.38 26.79
N ALA A 60 -8.76 -3.19 28.00
CA ALA A 60 -9.83 -4.00 28.60
C ALA A 60 -9.57 -5.53 28.67
N VAL A 61 -8.30 -5.90 28.81
CA VAL A 61 -7.86 -7.29 28.99
C VAL A 61 -7.62 -7.59 30.49
N SER A 62 -7.84 -8.84 30.89
CA SER A 62 -7.53 -9.27 32.27
C SER A 62 -6.08 -9.72 32.34
N VAL A 63 -5.25 -8.97 33.07
CA VAL A 63 -3.86 -9.32 33.35
C VAL A 63 -3.74 -9.77 34.80
N GLU A 64 -3.54 -11.09 35.00
CA GLU A 64 -3.35 -11.68 36.31
C GLU A 64 -1.88 -11.56 36.78
N GLN A 65 -0.95 -11.69 35.82
CA GLN A 65 0.48 -11.59 36.08
C GLN A 65 1.16 -10.84 34.93
N PRO A 66 1.76 -9.67 35.20
CA PRO A 66 2.51 -8.95 34.19
C PRO A 66 3.76 -9.73 33.74
N GLY A 67 4.29 -9.37 32.58
CA GLY A 67 5.50 -9.95 32.00
C GLY A 67 5.48 -9.92 30.50
N ALA A 68 6.51 -10.50 29.89
CA ALA A 68 6.68 -10.50 28.45
C ALA A 68 7.18 -11.87 27.95
N ILE A 69 6.79 -12.22 26.74
CA ILE A 69 7.16 -13.49 26.08
C ILE A 69 7.13 -13.35 24.56
N THR A 70 7.90 -14.15 23.86
CA THR A 70 7.81 -14.23 22.42
C THR A 70 7.29 -15.60 21.98
N VAL A 71 6.46 -15.62 20.93
CA VAL A 71 5.85 -16.85 20.41
C VAL A 71 5.66 -16.73 18.90
N SER A 72 5.65 -17.87 18.19
CA SER A 72 5.45 -17.89 16.75
C SER A 72 4.16 -17.16 16.34
N ALA A 73 4.31 -16.11 15.53
CA ALA A 73 3.23 -15.25 15.06
C ALA A 73 2.18 -16.02 14.28
N HIS A 74 2.59 -16.73 13.24
CA HIS A 74 1.68 -17.48 12.37
C HIS A 74 1.00 -18.63 13.09
N LEU A 75 1.73 -19.34 13.97
CA LEU A 75 1.14 -20.45 14.73
C LEU A 75 0.08 -19.93 15.72
N LEU A 76 0.35 -18.85 16.44
CA LEU A 76 -0.61 -18.26 17.37
C LEU A 76 -1.83 -17.73 16.62
N PHE A 77 -1.65 -17.08 15.47
CA PHE A 77 -2.73 -16.63 14.60
C PHE A 77 -3.59 -17.81 14.12
N ASP A 78 -2.98 -18.89 13.63
CA ASP A 78 -3.70 -20.07 13.15
C ASP A 78 -4.49 -20.77 14.27
N ILE A 79 -3.95 -20.80 15.49
CA ILE A 79 -4.65 -21.29 16.67
C ILE A 79 -5.87 -20.38 16.97
N ALA A 80 -5.64 -19.08 17.14
CA ALA A 80 -6.70 -18.11 17.46
C ALA A 80 -7.86 -18.15 16.44
N ARG A 81 -7.53 -18.30 15.16
CA ARG A 81 -8.52 -18.42 14.07
C ARG A 81 -9.41 -19.64 14.19
N LYS A 82 -8.89 -20.75 14.72
CA LYS A 82 -9.61 -22.04 14.87
C LYS A 82 -10.34 -22.21 16.20
N LEU A 83 -10.10 -21.31 17.17
CA LEU A 83 -10.82 -21.34 18.45
C LEU A 83 -12.28 -20.95 18.24
N PRO A 84 -13.22 -21.43 19.11
CA PRO A 84 -14.63 -21.06 19.03
C PRO A 84 -14.85 -19.56 19.21
N GLU A 85 -15.82 -19.01 18.49
CA GLU A 85 -16.23 -17.60 18.64
C GLU A 85 -16.72 -17.31 20.07
N GLY A 86 -16.48 -16.09 20.55
CA GLY A 86 -16.86 -15.65 21.89
C GLY A 86 -16.03 -16.29 23.03
N SER A 87 -15.02 -17.11 22.72
CA SER A 87 -14.20 -17.72 23.75
C SER A 87 -13.20 -16.76 24.36
N GLN A 88 -12.95 -16.92 25.67
CA GLN A 88 -11.86 -16.26 26.39
C GLN A 88 -10.58 -17.08 26.20
N VAL A 89 -9.53 -16.44 25.73
CA VAL A 89 -8.22 -17.04 25.48
C VAL A 89 -7.28 -16.67 26.60
N SER A 90 -6.86 -17.64 27.42
CA SER A 90 -5.85 -17.45 28.44
C SER A 90 -4.47 -17.76 27.87
N LEU A 91 -3.56 -16.80 28.02
CA LEU A 91 -2.13 -16.89 27.68
C LEU A 91 -1.36 -16.99 29.00
N ASP A 92 -0.74 -18.12 29.25
CA ASP A 92 0.00 -18.41 30.49
C ASP A 92 1.44 -18.81 30.12
N ALA A 93 2.37 -17.89 30.33
CA ALA A 93 3.77 -18.09 29.98
C ALA A 93 4.64 -18.32 31.22
N ALA A 94 5.31 -19.46 31.25
CA ALA A 94 6.26 -19.84 32.28
C ALA A 94 7.48 -20.50 31.63
N GLU A 95 8.67 -20.08 32.07
CA GLU A 95 9.95 -20.56 31.54
C GLU A 95 10.03 -20.38 30.00
N ASN A 96 10.25 -21.49 29.27
CA ASN A 96 10.43 -21.50 27.82
C ASN A 96 9.18 -21.97 27.06
N ARG A 97 7.99 -21.82 27.65
CA ARG A 97 6.71 -22.27 27.07
C ARG A 97 5.59 -21.27 27.33
N MET A 98 4.70 -21.16 26.36
CA MET A 98 3.42 -20.48 26.53
C MET A 98 2.28 -21.50 26.39
N ILE A 99 1.38 -21.51 27.36
CA ILE A 99 0.17 -22.31 27.32
C ILE A 99 -0.98 -21.40 26.87
N VAL A 100 -1.62 -21.78 25.77
CA VAL A 100 -2.83 -21.13 25.24
C VAL A 100 -4.02 -22.01 25.56
N LYS A 101 -4.99 -21.47 26.31
CA LYS A 101 -6.21 -22.20 26.68
C LYS A 101 -7.46 -21.44 26.24
N ALA A 102 -8.43 -22.17 25.68
CA ALA A 102 -9.76 -21.65 25.41
C ALA A 102 -10.78 -22.79 25.54
N GLY A 103 -11.68 -22.71 26.50
CA GLY A 103 -12.62 -23.79 26.82
C GLY A 103 -11.90 -25.11 27.11
N ARG A 104 -12.11 -26.13 26.27
CA ARG A 104 -11.47 -27.45 26.40
C ARG A 104 -10.15 -27.57 25.63
N SER A 105 -9.82 -26.58 24.82
CA SER A 105 -8.61 -26.58 24.00
C SER A 105 -7.41 -26.12 24.81
N ARG A 106 -6.28 -26.81 24.68
CA ARG A 106 -5.02 -26.46 25.32
C ARG A 106 -3.87 -26.70 24.35
N PHE A 107 -3.08 -25.66 24.12
CA PHE A 107 -1.86 -25.72 23.30
C PHE A 107 -0.68 -25.35 24.17
N THR A 108 0.46 -25.98 23.94
CA THR A 108 1.73 -25.63 24.58
C THR A 108 2.73 -25.29 23.51
N LEU A 109 3.13 -24.01 23.44
CA LEU A 109 3.97 -23.46 22.38
C LEU A 109 5.38 -23.18 22.91
N PRO A 110 6.43 -23.48 22.13
CA PRO A 110 7.77 -23.06 22.47
C PRO A 110 7.88 -21.53 22.36
N THR A 111 8.75 -20.95 23.18
CA THR A 111 8.99 -19.50 23.23
C THR A 111 10.48 -19.23 23.12
N LEU A 112 10.83 -18.00 22.73
CA LEU A 112 12.19 -17.48 22.76
C LEU A 112 12.27 -16.34 23.77
N PRO A 113 13.47 -16.04 24.32
CA PRO A 113 13.65 -14.96 25.27
C PRO A 113 13.18 -13.60 24.70
N ARG A 114 12.55 -12.80 25.57
CA ARG A 114 12.14 -11.44 25.22
C ARG A 114 13.32 -10.57 24.78
N ASP A 115 14.45 -10.72 25.45
CA ASP A 115 15.64 -9.88 25.23
C ASP A 115 16.28 -10.08 23.86
N ASP A 116 15.98 -11.19 23.18
CA ASP A 116 16.42 -11.46 21.81
C ASP A 116 15.51 -10.75 20.77
N PHE A 117 14.36 -10.22 21.19
CA PHE A 117 13.41 -9.59 20.26
C PHE A 117 13.86 -8.16 19.93
N PRO A 118 14.15 -7.86 18.64
CA PRO A 118 14.60 -6.55 18.21
C PRO A 118 13.45 -5.54 18.22
N VAL A 119 13.74 -4.32 18.62
CA VAL A 119 12.82 -3.19 18.57
C VAL A 119 13.45 -2.10 17.74
N ILE A 120 12.68 -1.48 16.84
CA ILE A 120 13.14 -0.29 16.14
C ILE A 120 13.34 0.80 17.17
N ALA A 121 14.58 1.27 17.30
CA ALA A 121 14.91 2.30 18.29
C ALA A 121 14.02 3.53 18.12
N GLU A 122 13.48 4.01 19.21
CA GLU A 122 12.85 5.32 19.24
C GLU A 122 13.91 6.35 18.84
N GLY A 123 13.54 7.32 18.05
CA GLY A 123 14.40 8.43 17.64
C GLY A 123 13.55 9.67 17.56
N GLU A 124 14.16 10.82 17.44
CA GLU A 124 13.41 12.05 17.23
C GLU A 124 12.72 12.00 15.85
N LEU A 125 11.43 12.28 15.88
CA LEU A 125 10.57 12.44 14.70
C LEU A 125 10.05 13.88 14.73
N PRO A 126 10.85 14.83 14.20
CA PRO A 126 10.60 16.27 14.41
C PRO A 126 9.40 16.79 13.62
N THR A 127 8.96 16.09 12.58
CA THR A 127 7.76 16.45 11.82
C THR A 127 6.59 15.62 12.31
N SER A 128 5.48 16.29 12.62
CA SER A 128 4.25 15.63 13.10
C SER A 128 3.03 16.35 12.56
N PHE A 129 2.12 15.60 11.94
CA PHE A 129 0.86 16.12 11.43
C PHE A 129 -0.22 15.05 11.42
N GLU A 130 -1.48 15.48 11.36
CA GLU A 130 -2.62 14.57 11.21
C GLU A 130 -3.17 14.60 9.77
N ILE A 131 -3.61 13.45 9.32
CA ILE A 131 -4.29 13.28 8.03
C ILE A 131 -5.49 12.36 8.19
N PRO A 132 -6.67 12.66 7.60
CA PRO A 132 -7.79 11.73 7.61
C PRO A 132 -7.40 10.39 6.98
N ALA A 133 -7.74 9.29 7.65
CA ALA A 133 -7.39 7.94 7.20
C ALA A 133 -7.93 7.64 5.79
N ALA A 134 -9.14 8.08 5.48
CA ALA A 134 -9.70 7.96 4.13
C ALA A 134 -8.87 8.70 3.07
N THR A 135 -8.35 9.88 3.38
CA THR A 135 -7.48 10.66 2.47
C THR A 135 -6.14 9.95 2.27
N LEU A 136 -5.53 9.44 3.34
CA LEU A 136 -4.28 8.68 3.26
C LEU A 136 -4.46 7.38 2.47
N ALA A 137 -5.57 6.67 2.68
CA ALA A 137 -5.94 5.48 1.90
C ALA A 137 -6.07 5.81 0.41
N GLN A 138 -6.72 6.91 0.08
CA GLN A 138 -6.83 7.41 -1.30
C GLN A 138 -5.46 7.72 -1.92
N MET A 139 -4.59 8.44 -1.20
CA MET A 139 -3.23 8.72 -1.67
C MET A 139 -2.47 7.44 -2.00
N ILE A 140 -2.58 6.43 -1.14
CA ILE A 140 -1.96 5.11 -1.35
C ILE A 140 -2.57 4.41 -2.57
N ASP A 141 -3.88 4.28 -2.63
CA ASP A 141 -4.55 3.52 -3.69
C ASP A 141 -4.30 4.13 -5.07
N ARG A 142 -4.27 5.48 -5.17
CA ARG A 142 -4.03 6.20 -6.43
C ARG A 142 -2.58 6.16 -6.90
N THR A 143 -1.62 5.71 -6.06
CA THR A 143 -0.20 5.77 -6.42
C THR A 143 0.51 4.42 -6.34
N ARG A 144 0.13 3.52 -5.42
CA ARG A 144 0.87 2.28 -5.14
C ARG A 144 1.05 1.33 -6.33
N PHE A 145 0.13 1.35 -7.31
CA PHE A 145 0.21 0.48 -8.48
C PHE A 145 1.41 0.81 -9.40
N ALA A 146 1.92 2.04 -9.30
CA ALA A 146 3.07 2.50 -10.07
C ALA A 146 4.42 2.30 -9.36
N ILE A 147 4.44 1.75 -8.14
CA ILE A 147 5.68 1.44 -7.42
C ILE A 147 6.49 0.41 -8.20
N SER A 148 7.80 0.65 -8.39
CA SER A 148 8.71 -0.29 -9.00
C SER A 148 8.93 -1.54 -8.14
N THR A 149 9.17 -2.66 -8.80
CA THR A 149 9.59 -3.92 -8.16
C THR A 149 11.02 -4.32 -8.51
N GLU A 150 11.73 -3.48 -9.26
CA GLU A 150 13.11 -3.72 -9.67
C GLU A 150 14.08 -3.47 -8.52
N GLU A 151 14.88 -4.47 -8.17
CA GLU A 151 15.85 -4.38 -7.07
C GLU A 151 16.97 -3.37 -7.35
N THR A 152 17.37 -3.22 -8.60
CA THR A 152 18.44 -2.32 -9.02
C THR A 152 18.07 -0.84 -8.92
N ARG A 153 16.77 -0.53 -8.95
CA ARG A 153 16.22 0.83 -8.79
C ARG A 153 15.46 0.95 -7.48
N TYR A 154 16.10 0.53 -6.38
CA TYR A 154 15.48 0.45 -5.05
C TYR A 154 14.84 1.77 -4.58
N TYR A 155 15.36 2.93 -5.01
CA TYR A 155 14.80 4.25 -4.71
C TYR A 155 13.44 4.51 -5.37
N LEU A 156 12.97 3.64 -6.27
CA LEU A 156 11.62 3.64 -6.85
C LEU A 156 10.69 2.59 -6.18
N ASN A 157 11.18 1.83 -5.20
CA ASN A 157 10.42 0.74 -4.58
C ASN A 157 9.51 1.22 -3.43
N GLY A 158 8.98 2.42 -3.54
CA GLY A 158 8.10 3.01 -2.57
C GLY A 158 7.30 4.18 -3.12
N ILE A 159 6.52 4.81 -2.24
CA ILE A 159 5.83 6.07 -2.53
C ILE A 159 6.69 7.22 -2.04
N PHE A 160 6.98 8.15 -2.93
CA PHE A 160 7.65 9.40 -2.63
C PHE A 160 6.64 10.41 -2.07
N LEU A 161 6.87 10.84 -0.83
CA LEU A 161 6.09 11.90 -0.17
C LEU A 161 6.95 13.15 -0.05
N HIS A 162 6.42 14.26 -0.53
CA HIS A 162 7.06 15.56 -0.40
C HIS A 162 6.02 16.69 -0.30
N VAL A 163 6.43 17.81 0.25
CA VAL A 163 5.60 19.00 0.37
C VAL A 163 6.05 20.11 -0.57
N THR A 164 5.12 20.93 -0.97
CA THR A 164 5.32 22.24 -1.57
C THR A 164 4.78 23.32 -0.61
N GLU A 165 4.75 24.57 -1.03
CA GLU A 165 4.18 25.64 -0.21
C GLU A 165 2.75 25.34 0.24
N ASP A 166 1.91 24.81 -0.68
CA ASP A 166 0.48 24.60 -0.43
C ASP A 166 0.07 23.14 -0.35
N ASP A 167 0.87 22.20 -0.87
CA ASP A 167 0.45 20.83 -1.09
C ASP A 167 1.34 19.81 -0.41
N LEU A 168 0.74 18.67 -0.05
CA LEU A 168 1.40 17.38 0.17
C LEU A 168 1.13 16.49 -1.06
N LYS A 169 2.20 15.94 -1.62
CA LYS A 169 2.15 15.10 -2.82
C LYS A 169 2.70 13.72 -2.55
N ALA A 170 2.01 12.73 -3.09
CA ALA A 170 2.47 11.35 -3.18
C ALA A 170 2.74 11.02 -4.64
N ALA A 171 3.89 10.45 -4.94
CA ALA A 171 4.26 10.03 -6.28
C ALA A 171 4.90 8.64 -6.30
N ALA A 172 4.66 7.87 -7.35
CA ALA A 172 5.30 6.58 -7.59
C ALA A 172 5.53 6.39 -9.09
N THR A 173 6.63 5.73 -9.44
CA THR A 173 6.97 5.41 -10.83
C THR A 173 7.82 4.15 -10.91
N ASP A 174 7.66 3.39 -11.99
CA ASP A 174 8.53 2.28 -12.38
C ASP A 174 9.41 2.61 -13.61
N GLY A 175 9.35 3.88 -14.07
CA GLY A 175 10.06 4.35 -15.26
C GLY A 175 9.26 4.19 -16.56
N HIS A 176 8.12 3.50 -16.54
CA HIS A 176 7.22 3.33 -17.69
C HIS A 176 5.88 4.06 -17.48
N ARG A 177 5.53 4.29 -16.25
CA ARG A 177 4.34 5.03 -15.81
C ARG A 177 4.65 5.82 -14.55
N LEU A 178 3.92 6.90 -14.35
CA LEU A 178 3.97 7.74 -13.16
C LEU A 178 2.56 7.89 -12.62
N ALA A 179 2.40 7.80 -11.32
CA ALA A 179 1.19 8.20 -10.62
C ALA A 179 1.54 9.31 -9.61
N ARG A 180 0.74 10.36 -9.56
CA ARG A 180 0.85 11.44 -8.57
C ARG A 180 -0.54 11.72 -8.00
N PHE A 181 -0.61 11.88 -6.70
CA PHE A 181 -1.80 12.35 -5.99
C PHE A 181 -1.43 13.55 -5.12
N THR A 182 -2.28 14.57 -5.11
CA THR A 182 -2.03 15.85 -4.46
C THR A 182 -3.17 16.17 -3.51
N ILE A 183 -2.84 16.56 -2.29
CA ILE A 183 -3.80 17.11 -1.32
C ILE A 183 -3.28 18.44 -0.79
N LYS A 184 -4.16 19.22 -0.18
CA LYS A 184 -3.71 20.39 0.58
C LYS A 184 -2.78 19.95 1.70
N ARG A 185 -1.68 20.67 1.88
CA ARG A 185 -0.71 20.37 2.92
C ARG A 185 -1.38 20.41 4.31
N PRO A 186 -1.28 19.33 5.10
CA PRO A 186 -1.73 19.32 6.49
C PRO A 186 -0.91 20.30 7.35
N ASP A 187 -1.55 20.89 8.36
CA ASP A 187 -0.86 21.69 9.36
C ASP A 187 0.15 20.81 10.11
N GLY A 188 1.37 21.32 10.29
CA GLY A 188 2.47 20.58 10.90
C GLY A 188 3.37 19.82 9.91
N ALA A 189 2.98 19.76 8.64
CA ALA A 189 3.82 19.17 7.58
C ALA A 189 4.81 20.16 6.94
N GLU A 190 4.84 21.44 7.41
CA GLU A 190 5.76 22.45 6.91
C GLU A 190 7.22 22.02 7.10
N GLY A 191 7.97 22.05 5.99
CA GLY A 191 9.41 21.72 6.03
C GLY A 191 9.71 20.25 6.33
N MET A 192 8.72 19.36 6.17
CA MET A 192 9.01 17.93 6.24
C MET A 192 10.05 17.55 5.19
N PRO A 193 10.96 16.62 5.50
CA PRO A 193 11.90 16.10 4.51
C PRO A 193 11.17 15.34 3.41
N ASP A 194 11.71 15.36 2.21
CA ASP A 194 11.31 14.49 1.11
C ASP A 194 11.67 13.05 1.46
N VAL A 195 10.69 12.14 1.42
CA VAL A 195 10.88 10.76 1.90
C VAL A 195 10.29 9.73 0.95
N ILE A 196 10.88 8.54 0.93
CA ILE A 196 10.39 7.40 0.15
C ILE A 196 9.91 6.32 1.13
N VAL A 197 8.59 6.13 1.20
CA VAL A 197 7.94 5.13 2.06
C VAL A 197 7.99 3.77 1.37
N PRO A 198 8.65 2.75 1.95
CA PRO A 198 8.83 1.45 1.31
C PRO A 198 7.51 0.75 0.95
N ARG A 199 7.50 0.02 -0.16
CA ARG A 199 6.33 -0.71 -0.65
C ARG A 199 5.69 -1.62 0.41
N LYS A 200 6.48 -2.31 1.24
CA LYS A 200 5.98 -3.17 2.32
C LYS A 200 5.22 -2.33 3.37
N CYS A 201 5.79 -1.19 3.78
CA CYS A 201 5.12 -0.27 4.70
C CYS A 201 3.80 0.24 4.12
N VAL A 202 3.80 0.67 2.85
CA VAL A 202 2.59 1.12 2.14
C VAL A 202 1.51 0.04 2.14
N ALA A 203 1.88 -1.22 1.88
CA ALA A 203 0.94 -2.34 1.83
C ALA A 203 0.34 -2.65 3.21
N GLU A 204 1.15 -2.63 4.26
CA GLU A 204 0.67 -2.87 5.63
C GLU A 204 -0.17 -1.70 6.14
N LEU A 205 0.26 -0.47 5.91
CA LEU A 205 -0.51 0.73 6.25
C LEU A 205 -1.90 0.69 5.60
N ARG A 206 -1.97 0.36 4.31
CA ARG A 206 -3.25 0.31 3.60
C ARG A 206 -4.24 -0.68 4.20
N LYS A 207 -3.75 -1.85 4.68
CA LYS A 207 -4.60 -2.83 5.38
C LYS A 207 -5.12 -2.27 6.71
N LEU A 208 -4.25 -1.62 7.50
CA LEU A 208 -4.64 -1.02 8.77
C LEU A 208 -5.67 0.10 8.60
N LEU A 209 -5.56 0.87 7.51
CA LEU A 209 -6.51 1.94 7.19
C LEU A 209 -7.93 1.42 6.87
N GLU A 210 -8.11 0.17 6.43
CA GLU A 210 -9.43 -0.39 6.12
C GLU A 210 -10.37 -0.39 7.33
N GLU A 211 -9.82 -0.56 8.52
CA GLU A 211 -10.58 -0.59 9.78
C GLU A 211 -10.70 0.79 10.46
N ALA A 212 -10.09 1.83 9.87
CA ALA A 212 -9.93 3.13 10.53
C ALA A 212 -10.34 4.33 9.67
N LEU A 213 -11.08 4.13 8.57
CA LEU A 213 -11.37 5.16 7.55
C LEU A 213 -12.05 6.42 8.10
N ASP A 214 -12.82 6.30 9.17
CA ASP A 214 -13.54 7.42 9.81
C ASP A 214 -12.69 8.16 10.88
N THR A 215 -11.40 7.87 10.98
CA THR A 215 -10.49 8.46 11.98
C THR A 215 -9.38 9.28 11.33
N ASN A 216 -8.62 9.99 12.16
CA ASN A 216 -7.36 10.60 11.74
C ASN A 216 -6.19 9.67 12.04
N VAL A 217 -5.15 9.77 11.22
CA VAL A 217 -3.84 9.14 11.41
C VAL A 217 -2.85 10.22 11.80
N LEU A 218 -2.18 10.03 12.93
CA LEU A 218 -1.03 10.84 13.28
C LEU A 218 0.20 10.30 12.53
N VAL A 219 0.86 11.18 11.80
CA VAL A 219 2.07 10.87 11.02
C VAL A 219 3.23 11.63 11.64
N ASP A 220 4.20 10.87 12.17
CA ASP A 220 5.45 11.42 12.69
C ASP A 220 6.61 10.94 11.83
N LEU A 221 7.53 11.82 11.44
CA LEU A 221 8.66 11.40 10.60
C LEU A 221 9.94 12.21 10.81
N SER A 222 11.02 11.59 10.39
CA SER A 222 12.35 12.17 10.18
C SER A 222 12.82 11.83 8.75
N ALA A 223 14.03 12.20 8.40
CA ALA A 223 14.63 11.82 7.11
C ALA A 223 14.85 10.29 6.93
N SER A 224 14.85 9.51 8.03
CA SER A 224 15.19 8.07 7.98
C SER A 224 14.07 7.16 8.47
N LYS A 225 13.02 7.71 9.08
CA LYS A 225 11.96 6.94 9.74
C LYS A 225 10.61 7.62 9.62
N ILE A 226 9.55 6.83 9.52
CA ILE A 226 8.16 7.29 9.55
C ILE A 226 7.35 6.41 10.50
N ARG A 227 6.42 7.03 11.23
CA ARG A 227 5.50 6.36 12.14
C ARG A 227 4.07 6.82 11.87
N PHE A 228 3.17 5.87 11.78
CA PHE A 228 1.74 6.08 11.65
C PHE A 228 1.04 5.55 12.90
N THR A 229 0.27 6.41 13.57
CA THR A 229 -0.53 6.04 14.75
C THR A 229 -2.01 6.12 14.40
N LEU A 230 -2.70 4.99 14.54
CA LEU A 230 -4.13 4.83 14.27
C LEU A 230 -4.85 4.43 15.57
N GLY A 231 -6.04 5.00 15.82
CA GLY A 231 -6.90 4.57 16.94
C GLY A 231 -6.47 5.03 18.35
N GLY A 232 -5.60 6.02 18.45
CA GLY A 232 -5.20 6.61 19.73
C GLY A 232 -4.44 5.68 20.67
N GLU A 233 -4.68 5.76 21.99
CA GLU A 233 -3.91 5.05 23.04
C GLU A 233 -4.05 3.52 22.97
N HIS A 234 -5.17 3.00 22.48
CA HIS A 234 -5.45 1.56 22.30
C HIS A 234 -5.46 1.19 20.83
N GLY A 235 -4.62 1.84 20.04
CA GLY A 235 -4.56 1.68 18.60
C GLY A 235 -3.35 0.91 18.12
N VAL A 236 -3.15 1.02 16.81
CA VAL A 236 -2.03 0.41 16.09
C VAL A 236 -1.00 1.48 15.77
N VAL A 237 0.26 1.18 16.03
CA VAL A 237 1.42 1.98 15.64
C VAL A 237 2.24 1.20 14.62
N LEU A 238 2.36 1.74 13.42
CA LEU A 238 3.21 1.22 12.35
C LEU A 238 4.44 2.13 12.22
N THR A 239 5.62 1.59 12.41
CA THR A 239 6.90 2.32 12.25
C THR A 239 7.72 1.65 11.15
N SER A 240 8.24 2.44 10.21
CA SER A 240 9.10 1.95 9.13
C SER A 240 10.38 2.78 9.02
N LYS A 241 11.49 2.13 8.72
CA LYS A 241 12.61 2.81 8.09
C LYS A 241 12.19 3.30 6.71
N LEU A 242 12.76 4.40 6.27
CA LEU A 242 12.55 4.96 4.94
C LEU A 242 13.63 4.46 3.98
N ILE A 243 13.35 4.50 2.68
CA ILE A 243 14.36 4.17 1.68
C ILE A 243 15.38 5.31 1.63
N ASP A 244 16.65 4.98 1.89
CA ASP A 244 17.77 5.89 1.74
C ASP A 244 18.12 6.03 0.25
N GLY A 245 17.60 7.05 -0.40
CA GLY A 245 17.79 7.28 -1.82
C GLY A 245 17.16 8.60 -2.27
N THR A 246 17.52 9.02 -3.47
CA THR A 246 16.95 10.23 -4.08
C THR A 246 15.91 9.82 -5.13
N PHE A 247 14.67 10.21 -4.91
CA PHE A 247 13.63 10.02 -5.93
C PHE A 247 13.88 10.97 -7.10
N PRO A 248 13.75 10.54 -8.36
CA PRO A 248 14.00 11.40 -9.51
C PRO A 248 12.99 12.55 -9.58
N ASP A 249 13.41 13.67 -10.16
CA ASP A 249 12.53 14.79 -10.44
C ASP A 249 11.47 14.38 -11.49
N TYR A 250 10.39 13.81 -11.01
CA TYR A 250 9.31 13.31 -11.83
C TYR A 250 8.50 14.42 -12.53
N THR A 251 8.64 15.67 -12.11
CA THR A 251 7.91 16.79 -12.71
C THR A 251 8.32 16.99 -14.17
N ARG A 252 9.55 16.62 -14.52
CA ARG A 252 10.09 16.71 -15.89
C ARG A 252 9.47 15.74 -16.88
N VAL A 253 8.88 14.66 -16.40
CA VAL A 253 8.24 13.67 -17.29
C VAL A 253 6.74 13.93 -17.48
N ILE A 254 6.17 14.88 -16.75
CA ILE A 254 4.77 15.29 -16.93
C ILE A 254 4.70 16.17 -18.18
N PRO A 255 4.02 15.73 -19.26
CA PRO A 255 3.97 16.49 -20.48
C PRO A 255 3.11 17.76 -20.32
N THR A 256 3.59 18.86 -20.88
CA THR A 256 2.90 20.17 -20.84
C THR A 256 2.44 20.63 -22.22
N GLY A 257 2.86 19.95 -23.28
CA GLY A 257 2.59 20.34 -24.68
C GLY A 257 1.65 19.38 -25.43
N ASN A 258 0.98 18.48 -24.72
CA ASN A 258 0.04 17.54 -25.35
C ASN A 258 -1.25 18.25 -25.73
N ASP A 259 -1.48 18.41 -27.04
CA ASP A 259 -2.52 19.24 -27.65
C ASP A 259 -3.74 18.48 -28.14
N LYS A 260 -3.69 17.13 -28.14
CA LYS A 260 -4.78 16.27 -28.59
C LYS A 260 -5.49 15.66 -27.39
N LEU A 261 -6.76 15.96 -27.25
CA LEU A 261 -7.59 15.49 -26.14
C LEU A 261 -8.52 14.37 -26.61
N LEU A 262 -8.36 13.20 -25.99
CA LEU A 262 -9.29 12.08 -26.07
C LEU A 262 -10.07 12.02 -24.75
N LYS A 263 -11.41 12.05 -24.82
CA LYS A 263 -12.30 11.78 -23.69
C LYS A 263 -13.08 10.50 -23.96
N VAL A 264 -13.12 9.63 -22.96
CA VAL A 264 -13.78 8.33 -23.09
C VAL A 264 -14.37 7.91 -21.73
N ASP A 265 -15.43 7.11 -21.78
CA ASP A 265 -15.96 6.45 -20.58
C ASP A 265 -14.91 5.45 -20.06
N PRO A 266 -14.41 5.61 -18.82
CA PRO A 266 -13.30 4.82 -18.31
C PRO A 266 -13.64 3.33 -18.18
N ARG A 267 -14.91 3.00 -17.91
CA ARG A 267 -15.34 1.62 -17.74
C ARG A 267 -15.40 0.89 -19.08
N SER A 268 -16.07 1.49 -20.05
CA SER A 268 -16.15 0.92 -21.41
C SER A 268 -14.75 0.77 -22.02
N PHE A 269 -13.88 1.75 -21.78
CA PHE A 269 -12.52 1.73 -22.26
C PHE A 269 -11.68 0.64 -21.58
N PHE A 270 -11.76 0.53 -20.24
CA PHE A 270 -11.11 -0.55 -19.49
C PHE A 270 -11.55 -1.94 -19.98
N GLU A 271 -12.86 -2.14 -20.11
CA GLU A 271 -13.43 -3.41 -20.57
C GLU A 271 -13.01 -3.75 -22.02
N GLY A 272 -12.94 -2.74 -22.91
CA GLY A 272 -12.45 -2.89 -24.26
C GLY A 272 -10.97 -3.29 -24.31
N VAL A 273 -10.12 -2.61 -23.55
CA VAL A 273 -8.70 -2.96 -23.41
C VAL A 273 -8.55 -4.38 -22.84
N ASP A 274 -9.32 -4.75 -21.83
CA ASP A 274 -9.25 -6.07 -21.20
C ASP A 274 -9.65 -7.18 -22.19
N ARG A 275 -10.71 -6.97 -22.99
CA ARG A 275 -11.15 -7.93 -24.02
C ARG A 275 -10.10 -8.14 -25.10
N VAL A 276 -9.58 -7.07 -25.72
CA VAL A 276 -8.58 -7.23 -26.78
C VAL A 276 -7.25 -7.76 -26.25
N ALA A 277 -6.89 -7.43 -25.00
CA ALA A 277 -5.67 -7.92 -24.35
C ALA A 277 -5.72 -9.41 -24.00
N THR A 278 -6.87 -10.07 -24.06
CA THR A 278 -7.01 -11.50 -23.76
C THR A 278 -6.12 -12.38 -24.65
N ILE A 279 -5.86 -11.98 -25.90
CA ILE A 279 -4.96 -12.71 -26.80
C ILE A 279 -3.50 -12.30 -26.71
N ALA A 280 -3.19 -11.25 -25.91
CA ALA A 280 -1.82 -10.81 -25.73
C ALA A 280 -0.98 -11.88 -24.99
N THR A 281 0.30 -11.94 -25.32
CA THR A 281 1.28 -12.77 -24.63
C THR A 281 2.19 -11.90 -23.79
N GLU A 282 3.03 -12.52 -22.92
CA GLU A 282 4.08 -11.83 -22.17
C GLU A 282 4.98 -10.94 -23.08
N LYS A 283 5.16 -11.34 -24.34
CA LYS A 283 5.96 -10.62 -25.34
C LYS A 283 5.19 -9.54 -26.08
N THR A 284 3.86 -9.66 -26.16
CA THR A 284 2.97 -8.78 -26.96
C THR A 284 1.95 -8.07 -26.07
N ARG A 285 2.41 -7.48 -24.97
CA ARG A 285 1.54 -6.76 -24.01
C ARG A 285 0.99 -5.44 -24.53
N ALA A 286 1.37 -5.02 -25.75
CA ALA A 286 0.94 -3.76 -26.31
C ALA A 286 -0.49 -3.86 -26.84
N VAL A 287 -1.33 -2.91 -26.47
CA VAL A 287 -2.58 -2.59 -27.14
C VAL A 287 -2.34 -1.38 -28.04
N LYS A 288 -2.67 -1.49 -29.30
CA LYS A 288 -2.67 -0.38 -30.24
C LYS A 288 -4.00 0.36 -30.19
N MET A 289 -3.94 1.65 -30.07
CA MET A 289 -5.07 2.58 -30.14
C MET A 289 -4.96 3.37 -31.45
N ALA A 290 -5.90 3.19 -32.36
CA ALA A 290 -6.08 4.05 -33.52
C ALA A 290 -7.18 5.07 -33.18
N LEU A 291 -6.80 6.33 -33.15
CA LEU A 291 -7.66 7.46 -32.84
C LEU A 291 -8.26 8.00 -34.15
N ASP A 292 -9.57 8.13 -34.14
CA ASP A 292 -10.32 8.70 -35.24
C ASP A 292 -11.48 9.54 -34.69
N GLN A 293 -12.13 10.31 -35.52
CA GLN A 293 -13.24 11.14 -35.11
C GLN A 293 -14.31 10.30 -34.40
N ASP A 294 -14.69 10.71 -33.17
CA ASP A 294 -15.73 10.15 -32.31
C ASP A 294 -15.51 8.68 -31.86
N ARG A 295 -14.30 8.12 -32.06
CA ARG A 295 -14.00 6.73 -31.68
C ARG A 295 -12.51 6.48 -31.46
N VAL A 296 -12.23 5.43 -30.71
CA VAL A 296 -10.91 4.80 -30.64
C VAL A 296 -11.04 3.31 -30.99
N THR A 297 -10.21 2.84 -31.92
CA THR A 297 -10.13 1.41 -32.23
C THR A 297 -8.97 0.81 -31.45
N LEU A 298 -9.28 -0.13 -30.56
CA LEU A 298 -8.31 -0.91 -29.80
C LEU A 298 -7.97 -2.17 -30.59
N SER A 299 -6.69 -2.51 -30.69
CA SER A 299 -6.30 -3.76 -31.36
C SER A 299 -5.06 -4.39 -30.74
N VAL A 300 -5.01 -5.71 -30.79
CA VAL A 300 -3.86 -6.53 -30.40
C VAL A 300 -3.59 -7.54 -31.48
N THR A 301 -2.32 -7.72 -31.83
CA THR A 301 -1.87 -8.76 -32.76
C THR A 301 -0.88 -9.67 -32.01
N SER A 302 -1.18 -10.96 -31.99
CA SER A 302 -0.33 -11.99 -31.38
C SER A 302 0.00 -13.02 -32.49
N PRO A 303 1.27 -13.31 -32.74
CA PRO A 303 1.66 -14.33 -33.70
C PRO A 303 1.07 -15.71 -33.42
N ASP A 304 0.88 -16.03 -32.14
CA ASP A 304 0.41 -17.35 -31.72
C ASP A 304 -1.11 -17.43 -31.52
N ASN A 305 -1.77 -16.30 -31.18
CA ASN A 305 -3.17 -16.26 -30.74
C ASN A 305 -4.08 -15.52 -31.73
N GLY A 306 -3.53 -14.93 -32.80
CA GLY A 306 -4.30 -14.20 -33.82
C GLY A 306 -4.48 -12.72 -33.54
N THR A 307 -5.59 -12.14 -33.96
CA THR A 307 -5.86 -10.69 -33.87
C THR A 307 -7.17 -10.42 -33.13
N ALA A 308 -7.23 -9.37 -32.33
CA ALA A 308 -8.45 -8.83 -31.78
C ALA A 308 -8.53 -7.34 -32.07
N ALA A 309 -9.75 -6.86 -32.32
CA ALA A 309 -10.04 -5.44 -32.48
C ALA A 309 -11.41 -5.11 -31.91
N GLU A 310 -11.53 -3.93 -31.32
CA GLU A 310 -12.77 -3.41 -30.74
C GLU A 310 -12.83 -1.90 -30.91
N GLU A 311 -13.98 -1.36 -31.29
CA GLU A 311 -14.24 0.06 -31.36
C GLU A 311 -14.91 0.52 -30.04
N VAL A 312 -14.39 1.60 -29.45
CA VAL A 312 -14.96 2.25 -28.27
C VAL A 312 -15.35 3.67 -28.65
N PRO A 313 -16.60 4.08 -28.39
CA PRO A 313 -17.03 5.47 -28.59
C PRO A 313 -16.17 6.41 -27.73
N ALA A 314 -15.77 7.53 -28.32
CA ALA A 314 -14.92 8.50 -27.64
C ALA A 314 -15.18 9.91 -28.19
N ASP A 315 -14.95 10.93 -27.41
CA ASP A 315 -14.92 12.32 -27.87
C ASP A 315 -13.47 12.65 -28.29
N TYR A 316 -13.24 12.67 -29.59
CA TYR A 316 -11.95 13.00 -30.19
C TYR A 316 -12.18 13.74 -31.50
N SER A 317 -11.57 14.92 -31.66
CA SER A 317 -11.77 15.78 -32.82
C SER A 317 -10.46 16.26 -33.47
N SER A 318 -9.31 15.78 -33.00
CA SER A 318 -8.01 16.11 -33.58
C SER A 318 -7.65 15.19 -34.76
N GLU A 319 -6.49 15.41 -35.38
CA GLU A 319 -5.96 14.53 -36.39
C GLU A 319 -5.74 13.12 -35.89
N GLY A 320 -6.21 12.13 -36.64
CA GLY A 320 -6.09 10.73 -36.30
C GLY A 320 -4.64 10.23 -36.34
N PHE A 321 -4.25 9.39 -35.39
CA PHE A 321 -2.96 8.71 -35.35
C PHE A 321 -3.03 7.42 -34.54
N GLU A 322 -1.97 6.62 -34.62
CA GLU A 322 -1.87 5.37 -33.87
C GLU A 322 -0.84 5.50 -32.74
N ILE A 323 -1.16 4.94 -31.58
CA ILE A 323 -0.26 4.89 -30.42
C ILE A 323 -0.44 3.55 -29.69
N GLY A 324 0.64 2.99 -29.15
CA GLY A 324 0.61 1.74 -28.41
C GLY A 324 0.86 1.94 -26.94
N PHE A 325 0.23 1.15 -26.09
CA PHE A 325 0.48 1.12 -24.64
C PHE A 325 0.52 -0.30 -24.12
N ASN A 326 1.21 -0.48 -22.99
CA ASN A 326 1.08 -1.71 -22.20
C ASN A 326 -0.35 -1.80 -21.65
N ALA A 327 -1.07 -2.84 -22.07
CA ALA A 327 -2.48 -3.04 -21.70
C ALA A 327 -2.68 -3.10 -20.17
N ASN A 328 -1.77 -3.72 -19.43
CA ASN A 328 -1.89 -3.82 -17.98
C ASN A 328 -1.68 -2.44 -17.31
N TYR A 329 -0.71 -1.66 -17.78
CA TYR A 329 -0.47 -0.31 -17.25
C TYR A 329 -1.65 0.61 -17.51
N LEU A 330 -2.23 0.52 -18.74
CA LEU A 330 -3.42 1.30 -19.08
C LEU A 330 -4.61 0.89 -18.20
N LYS A 331 -4.85 -0.41 -17.99
CA LYS A 331 -5.89 -0.91 -17.08
C LYS A 331 -5.70 -0.49 -15.63
N ASP A 332 -4.46 -0.55 -15.13
CA ASP A 332 -4.15 -0.12 -13.77
C ASP A 332 -4.51 1.37 -13.55
N ILE A 333 -4.21 2.23 -14.53
CA ILE A 333 -4.57 3.65 -14.49
C ILE A 333 -6.08 3.85 -14.59
N LEU A 334 -6.74 3.21 -15.55
CA LEU A 334 -8.19 3.32 -15.74
C LEU A 334 -8.96 2.83 -14.51
N GLY A 335 -8.46 1.82 -13.81
CA GLY A 335 -9.00 1.35 -12.52
C GLY A 335 -8.91 2.36 -11.38
N GLN A 336 -8.21 3.48 -11.57
CA GLN A 336 -8.12 4.56 -10.60
C GLN A 336 -9.08 5.71 -10.88
N ILE A 337 -9.85 5.65 -11.95
CA ILE A 337 -10.78 6.72 -12.34
C ILE A 337 -12.17 6.37 -11.81
N ASP A 338 -12.73 7.22 -10.94
CA ASP A 338 -14.05 7.02 -10.35
C ASP A 338 -15.18 7.73 -11.12
N GLY A 339 -14.84 8.64 -12.02
CA GLY A 339 -15.81 9.45 -12.76
C GLY A 339 -16.34 8.76 -14.02
N ASP A 340 -17.32 9.41 -14.65
CA ASP A 340 -17.94 8.95 -15.90
C ASP A 340 -17.10 9.27 -17.15
N SER A 341 -15.96 9.95 -17.00
CA SER A 341 -15.07 10.33 -18.09
C SER A 341 -13.63 10.33 -17.65
N VAL A 342 -12.73 9.92 -18.55
CA VAL A 342 -11.29 10.05 -18.41
C VAL A 342 -10.74 10.86 -19.59
N GLU A 343 -9.81 11.75 -19.29
CA GLU A 343 -9.08 12.57 -20.26
C GLU A 343 -7.69 11.98 -20.50
N LEU A 344 -7.39 11.68 -21.77
CA LEU A 344 -6.04 11.36 -22.24
C LEU A 344 -5.56 12.53 -23.10
N HIS A 345 -4.52 13.21 -22.61
CA HIS A 345 -3.86 14.27 -23.35
C HIS A 345 -2.65 13.68 -24.09
N LEU A 346 -2.69 13.74 -25.40
CA LEU A 346 -1.74 13.11 -26.32
C LEU A 346 -1.04 14.17 -27.18
N ALA A 347 0.13 13.85 -27.71
CA ALA A 347 0.84 14.66 -28.70
C ALA A 347 1.11 13.87 -29.97
N ASP A 348 1.87 12.79 -29.89
CA ASP A 348 2.22 11.90 -31.01
C ASP A 348 2.45 10.46 -30.50
N ALA A 349 2.75 9.53 -31.42
CA ALA A 349 2.93 8.11 -31.11
C ALA A 349 4.14 7.78 -30.21
N GLY A 350 5.06 8.71 -29.98
CA GLY A 350 6.26 8.51 -29.16
C GLY A 350 6.30 9.34 -27.89
N ALA A 351 5.36 10.27 -27.72
CA ALA A 351 5.34 11.17 -26.57
C ALA A 351 4.60 10.55 -25.37
N PRO A 352 5.02 10.83 -24.14
CA PRO A 352 4.28 10.41 -22.95
C PRO A 352 2.86 10.97 -22.95
N THR A 353 1.89 10.17 -22.52
CA THR A 353 0.48 10.56 -22.44
C THR A 353 0.14 10.93 -21.01
N LEU A 354 -0.48 12.10 -20.81
CA LEU A 354 -1.04 12.53 -19.55
C LEU A 354 -2.48 12.02 -19.44
N ILE A 355 -2.80 11.35 -18.33
CA ILE A 355 -4.11 10.77 -18.07
C ILE A 355 -4.64 11.30 -16.75
N ARG A 356 -5.89 11.76 -16.72
CA ARG A 356 -6.57 12.26 -15.53
C ARG A 356 -8.08 12.20 -15.71
N GLN A 357 -8.84 12.27 -14.63
CA GLN A 357 -10.30 12.35 -14.73
C GLN A 357 -10.74 13.68 -15.37
N ASP A 358 -10.21 14.80 -14.87
CA ASP A 358 -10.41 16.16 -15.37
C ASP A 358 -9.26 17.08 -14.89
N GLU A 359 -9.31 18.37 -15.25
CA GLU A 359 -8.30 19.36 -14.85
C GLU A 359 -8.19 19.59 -13.35
N LYS A 360 -9.25 19.34 -12.59
CA LYS A 360 -9.33 19.57 -11.14
C LYS A 360 -8.99 18.31 -10.33
N SER A 361 -8.81 17.18 -11.02
CA SER A 361 -8.49 15.92 -10.37
C SER A 361 -7.22 16.02 -9.53
N PRO A 362 -7.24 15.59 -8.26
CA PRO A 362 -6.05 15.50 -7.44
C PRO A 362 -5.06 14.45 -7.95
N ALA A 363 -5.56 13.49 -8.73
CA ALA A 363 -4.78 12.41 -9.33
C ALA A 363 -4.38 12.74 -10.76
N LEU A 364 -3.15 12.42 -11.10
CA LEU A 364 -2.57 12.59 -12.42
C LEU A 364 -1.68 11.39 -12.72
N TYR A 365 -1.75 10.89 -13.93
CA TYR A 365 -0.97 9.75 -14.40
C TYR A 365 -0.22 10.10 -15.68
N VAL A 366 0.97 9.55 -15.84
CA VAL A 366 1.71 9.60 -17.10
C VAL A 366 1.98 8.18 -17.55
N LEU A 367 1.72 7.88 -18.80
CA LEU A 367 1.96 6.58 -19.40
C LEU A 367 2.88 6.72 -20.63
N MET A 368 4.00 6.00 -20.58
CA MET A 368 4.94 5.93 -21.72
C MET A 368 4.37 5.06 -22.82
N PRO A 369 4.40 5.50 -24.09
CA PRO A 369 3.96 4.68 -25.20
C PRO A 369 4.93 3.53 -25.47
N MET A 370 4.41 2.49 -26.13
CA MET A 370 5.16 1.37 -26.68
C MET A 370 5.09 1.40 -28.20
N ARG A 371 6.14 0.93 -28.85
CA ARG A 371 6.10 0.70 -30.30
C ARG A 371 5.16 -0.45 -30.62
N VAL A 372 4.28 -0.24 -31.59
CA VAL A 372 3.28 -1.19 -32.10
C VAL A 372 3.40 -1.36 -33.60
#